data_fc26b8d8af7ac3f77031002b585a38b8
#
_entry.id   fc26b8d8af7ac3f77031002b585a38b8
#
_cell.length_a   1.000
_cell.length_b   1.000
_cell.length_c   1.000
_cell.angle_alpha   90.00
_cell.angle_beta   90.00
_cell.angle_gamma   90.00
#
_symmetry.space_group_name_H-M   'P 1'
#
loop_
_entity.id
_entity.type
_entity.pdbx_description
1 polymer ?
#
loop_
_entity_poly.entity_id
_entity_poly.type
_entity_poly.pdbx_seq_one_letter_code
_entity_poly.pdbx_strand_id
1 'polypeptide(L)'
;VLIFAMGISGIHFGLIYATVTGKRNNIFRSEVTLFYLGMLILGSLLIALSLYIADIYPTFRSSLRFASFQFVSVTSTSGFATADSSLWTPFAIILLILGSLICACAGSTSGGMKANRALMALKMLYIRVKQQQHPNAVIRLKMDGVIQEAGVLHTVSLFIVAYLLLILIGTILCTLFGVDLMTSFSGCVASIGNVGPGFGGVNSMANYGDLPAIVKFIFTALMLLGRLEIFGLLQFLLIRWWK
;
A
#
# COMPACT_ATOMS: atom_id res chain seq x y z
N VAL A 1 17.06 -0.25 14.38
CA VAL A 1 16.03 0.47 15.15
C VAL A 1 14.95 1.01 14.22
N LEU A 2 15.26 1.83 13.18
CA LEU A 2 14.25 2.47 12.31
C LEU A 2 13.33 1.46 11.61
N ILE A 3 13.85 0.36 11.07
CA ILE A 3 13.02 -0.67 10.40
C ILE A 3 11.92 -1.19 11.35
N PHE A 4 12.27 -1.48 12.60
CA PHE A 4 11.31 -1.94 13.60
C PHE A 4 10.29 -0.86 13.95
N ALA A 5 10.72 0.38 14.12
CA ALA A 5 9.83 1.50 14.41
C ALA A 5 8.80 1.72 13.26
N MET A 6 9.27 1.74 12.02
CA MET A 6 8.42 1.84 10.83
C MET A 6 7.47 0.64 10.69
N GLY A 7 7.96 -0.59 10.94
CA GLY A 7 7.13 -1.79 10.90
C GLY A 7 6.02 -1.77 11.95
N ILE A 8 6.32 -1.34 13.18
CA ILE A 8 5.34 -1.23 14.27
C ILE A 8 4.33 -0.11 14.00
N SER A 9 4.75 1.04 13.46
CA SER A 9 3.84 2.15 13.12
C SER A 9 2.77 1.78 12.10
N GLY A 10 3.03 0.75 11.27
CA GLY A 10 2.07 0.19 10.32
C GLY A 10 1.05 -0.78 10.94
N ILE A 11 1.16 -1.14 12.20
CA ILE A 11 0.19 -2.00 12.90
C ILE A 11 -0.94 -1.13 13.47
N HIS A 12 -2.15 -1.71 13.55
CA HIS A 12 -3.29 -1.06 14.16
C HIS A 12 -3.01 -0.71 15.63
N PHE A 13 -3.09 0.59 16.00
CA PHE A 13 -2.75 1.06 17.35
C PHE A 13 -3.58 0.40 18.46
N GLY A 14 -4.87 0.13 18.20
CA GLY A 14 -5.72 -0.58 19.16
C GLY A 14 -5.24 -1.99 19.48
N LEU A 15 -4.61 -2.68 18.50
CA LEU A 15 -4.02 -4.01 18.74
C LEU A 15 -2.70 -3.92 19.51
N ILE A 16 -1.90 -2.88 19.28
CA ILE A 16 -0.71 -2.61 20.08
C ILE A 16 -1.09 -2.41 21.54
N TYR A 17 -2.06 -1.53 21.81
CA TYR A 17 -2.60 -1.29 23.15
C TYR A 17 -3.16 -2.56 23.80
N ALA A 18 -3.96 -3.34 23.03
CA ALA A 18 -4.53 -4.60 23.51
C ALA A 18 -3.44 -5.64 23.88
N THR A 19 -2.33 -5.65 23.13
CA THR A 19 -1.19 -6.55 23.41
C THR A 19 -0.49 -6.14 24.71
N VAL A 20 -0.23 -4.84 24.91
CA VAL A 20 0.41 -4.32 26.12
C VAL A 20 -0.47 -4.54 27.36
N THR A 21 -1.80 -4.43 27.22
CA THR A 21 -2.75 -4.64 28.33
C THR A 21 -3.16 -6.11 28.53
N GLY A 22 -2.55 -7.06 27.80
CA GLY A 22 -2.80 -8.49 27.95
C GLY A 22 -4.18 -8.97 27.50
N LYS A 23 -4.90 -8.20 26.66
CA LYS A 23 -6.22 -8.58 26.14
C LYS A 23 -6.13 -9.74 25.16
N ARG A 24 -7.24 -10.50 25.03
CA ARG A 24 -7.32 -11.70 24.18
C ARG A 24 -7.10 -11.40 22.69
N ASN A 25 -7.59 -10.26 22.21
CA ASN A 25 -7.33 -9.76 20.85
C ASN A 25 -6.02 -8.99 20.84
N ASN A 26 -4.96 -9.61 20.36
CA ASN A 26 -3.61 -9.05 20.30
C ASN A 26 -3.04 -9.14 18.87
N ILE A 27 -1.86 -8.54 18.66
CA ILE A 27 -1.14 -8.50 17.38
C ILE A 27 -1.00 -9.89 16.75
N PHE A 28 -0.69 -10.92 17.53
CA PHE A 28 -0.41 -12.27 17.06
C PHE A 28 -1.66 -13.09 16.67
N ARG A 29 -2.85 -12.60 16.94
CA ARG A 29 -4.12 -13.27 16.60
C ARG A 29 -4.88 -12.60 15.47
N SER A 30 -4.53 -11.36 15.11
CA SER A 30 -5.17 -10.67 14.00
C SER A 30 -4.61 -11.17 12.67
N GLU A 31 -5.49 -11.69 11.83
CA GLU A 31 -5.17 -12.15 10.48
C GLU A 31 -4.60 -11.01 9.61
N VAL A 32 -5.10 -9.79 9.78
CA VAL A 32 -4.63 -8.61 9.05
C VAL A 32 -3.19 -8.28 9.43
N THR A 33 -2.86 -8.32 10.73
CA THR A 33 -1.50 -8.03 11.20
C THR A 33 -0.53 -9.12 10.75
N LEU A 34 -0.94 -10.39 10.81
CA LEU A 34 -0.12 -11.49 10.32
C LEU A 34 0.11 -11.41 8.81
N PHE A 35 -0.91 -11.02 8.03
CA PHE A 35 -0.78 -10.77 6.60
C PHE A 35 0.22 -9.63 6.32
N TYR A 36 0.10 -8.50 7.04
CA TYR A 36 1.01 -7.36 6.92
C TYR A 36 2.45 -7.75 7.25
N LEU A 37 2.69 -8.40 8.39
CA LEU A 37 4.03 -8.85 8.79
C LEU A 37 4.60 -9.87 7.81
N GLY A 38 3.77 -10.82 7.35
CA GLY A 38 4.15 -11.78 6.31
C GLY A 38 4.54 -11.10 5.00
N MET A 39 3.80 -10.07 4.59
CA MET A 39 4.13 -9.26 3.41
C MET A 39 5.46 -8.51 3.60
N LEU A 40 5.71 -7.92 4.76
CA LEU A 40 6.98 -7.24 5.06
C LEU A 40 8.17 -8.20 4.97
N ILE A 41 8.06 -9.38 5.59
CA ILE A 41 9.14 -10.38 5.60
C ILE A 41 9.36 -10.94 4.19
N LEU A 42 8.30 -11.42 3.54
CA LEU A 42 8.39 -12.04 2.22
C LEU A 42 8.87 -11.04 1.16
N GLY A 43 8.31 -9.83 1.13
CA GLY A 43 8.71 -8.80 0.18
C GLY A 43 10.17 -8.37 0.38
N SER A 44 10.61 -8.17 1.62
CA SER A 44 12.01 -7.85 1.92
C SER A 44 12.97 -8.95 1.48
N LEU A 45 12.62 -10.22 1.71
CA LEU A 45 13.44 -11.36 1.31
C LEU A 45 13.51 -11.52 -0.21
N LEU A 46 12.37 -11.38 -0.92
CA LEU A 46 12.33 -11.48 -2.38
C LEU A 46 13.14 -10.37 -3.04
N ILE A 47 13.02 -9.12 -2.56
CA ILE A 47 13.82 -8.01 -3.05
C ILE A 47 15.30 -8.26 -2.76
N ALA A 48 15.67 -8.67 -1.53
CA ALA A 48 17.05 -8.94 -1.17
C ALA A 48 17.68 -10.04 -2.05
N LEU A 49 16.93 -11.09 -2.34
CA LEU A 49 17.35 -12.18 -3.22
C LEU A 49 17.58 -11.67 -4.65
N SER A 50 16.65 -10.87 -5.18
CA SER A 50 16.76 -10.28 -6.52
C SER A 50 17.99 -9.36 -6.65
N LEU A 51 18.26 -8.54 -5.62
CA LEU A 51 19.42 -7.64 -5.60
C LEU A 51 20.75 -8.38 -5.46
N TYR A 52 20.77 -9.49 -4.72
CA TYR A 52 21.92 -10.35 -4.55
C TYR A 52 22.26 -11.12 -5.83
N ILE A 53 21.24 -11.70 -6.51
CA ILE A 53 21.43 -12.40 -7.80
C ILE A 53 21.90 -11.46 -8.90
N ALA A 54 21.47 -10.19 -8.86
CA ALA A 54 21.89 -9.17 -9.83
C ALA A 54 23.23 -8.50 -9.49
N ASP A 55 23.96 -8.98 -8.50
CA ASP A 55 25.26 -8.45 -8.03
C ASP A 55 25.27 -6.94 -7.72
N ILE A 56 24.09 -6.35 -7.39
CA ILE A 56 24.00 -4.92 -7.03
C ILE A 56 24.70 -4.65 -5.70
N TYR A 57 24.65 -5.61 -4.79
CA TYR A 57 25.36 -5.55 -3.50
C TYR A 57 26.26 -6.77 -3.31
N PRO A 58 27.46 -6.59 -2.74
CA PRO A 58 28.48 -7.65 -2.65
C PRO A 58 28.13 -8.78 -1.70
N THR A 59 27.19 -8.57 -0.77
CA THR A 59 26.80 -9.61 0.20
C THR A 59 25.29 -9.67 0.37
N PHE A 60 24.74 -10.86 0.58
CA PHE A 60 23.31 -11.03 0.88
C PHE A 60 22.86 -10.21 2.10
N ARG A 61 23.73 -10.05 3.11
CA ARG A 61 23.45 -9.26 4.30
C ARG A 61 23.24 -7.77 3.97
N SER A 62 24.04 -7.21 3.06
CA SER A 62 23.85 -5.83 2.61
C SER A 62 22.58 -5.69 1.77
N SER A 63 22.31 -6.63 0.85
CA SER A 63 21.07 -6.67 0.07
C SER A 63 19.85 -6.70 0.98
N LEU A 64 19.85 -7.58 2.00
CA LEU A 64 18.74 -7.70 2.95
C LEU A 64 18.56 -6.41 3.78
N ARG A 65 19.63 -5.75 4.19
CA ARG A 65 19.57 -4.50 4.96
C ARG A 65 18.90 -3.39 4.15
N PHE A 66 19.32 -3.19 2.91
CA PHE A 66 18.77 -2.14 2.05
C PHE A 66 17.35 -2.48 1.58
N ALA A 67 17.11 -3.72 1.17
CA ALA A 67 15.80 -4.21 0.76
C ALA A 67 14.75 -4.07 1.87
N SER A 68 15.07 -4.54 3.08
CA SER A 68 14.13 -4.46 4.22
C SER A 68 13.86 -3.02 4.62
N PHE A 69 14.87 -2.14 4.61
CA PHE A 69 14.67 -0.72 4.92
C PHE A 69 13.71 -0.06 3.93
N GLN A 70 13.99 -0.19 2.62
CA GLN A 70 13.17 0.44 1.57
C GLN A 70 11.76 -0.15 1.52
N PHE A 71 11.62 -1.48 1.60
CA PHE A 71 10.31 -2.11 1.52
C PHE A 71 9.43 -1.78 2.74
N VAL A 72 9.99 -1.81 3.95
CA VAL A 72 9.28 -1.42 5.16
C VAL A 72 8.93 0.06 5.14
N SER A 73 9.83 0.93 4.69
CA SER A 73 9.60 2.37 4.58
C SER A 73 8.44 2.70 3.62
N VAL A 74 8.44 2.09 2.44
CA VAL A 74 7.40 2.28 1.43
C VAL A 74 6.06 1.74 1.92
N THR A 75 6.04 0.53 2.47
CA THR A 75 4.79 -0.12 2.92
C THR A 75 4.19 0.55 4.16
N SER A 76 5.03 1.04 5.08
CA SER A 76 4.56 1.81 6.25
C SER A 76 4.22 3.26 5.91
N THR A 77 4.43 3.70 4.66
CA THR A 77 4.25 5.07 4.21
C THR A 77 5.11 6.10 4.97
N SER A 78 6.30 5.69 5.41
CA SER A 78 7.23 6.56 6.11
C SER A 78 8.08 7.41 5.17
N GLY A 79 8.34 6.92 3.94
CA GLY A 79 9.05 7.67 2.90
C GLY A 79 10.56 7.84 3.11
N PHE A 80 11.13 7.23 4.17
CA PHE A 80 12.58 7.27 4.36
C PHE A 80 13.32 6.43 3.32
N ALA A 81 14.46 6.92 2.84
CA ALA A 81 15.31 6.22 1.89
C ALA A 81 16.76 6.12 2.41
N THR A 82 17.39 4.98 2.16
CA THR A 82 18.80 4.73 2.47
C THR A 82 19.61 4.34 1.25
N ALA A 83 18.95 4.14 0.12
CA ALA A 83 19.57 3.78 -1.15
C ALA A 83 18.72 4.31 -2.30
N ASP A 84 19.35 4.54 -3.44
CA ASP A 84 18.65 4.85 -4.67
C ASP A 84 18.01 3.59 -5.25
N SER A 85 16.69 3.48 -5.07
CA SER A 85 15.94 2.34 -5.58
C SER A 85 15.70 2.36 -7.10
N SER A 86 16.04 3.45 -7.79
CA SER A 86 15.95 3.52 -9.26
C SER A 86 16.99 2.63 -9.96
N LEU A 87 18.09 2.35 -9.28
CA LEU A 87 19.17 1.47 -9.76
C LEU A 87 18.90 -0.03 -9.52
N TRP A 88 17.77 -0.35 -8.89
CA TRP A 88 17.44 -1.73 -8.54
C TRP A 88 16.84 -2.49 -9.71
N THR A 89 16.75 -3.81 -9.56
CA THR A 89 16.15 -4.66 -10.60
C THR A 89 14.69 -4.28 -10.84
N PRO A 90 14.18 -4.43 -12.07
CA PRO A 90 12.75 -4.21 -12.37
C PRO A 90 11.81 -5.03 -11.46
N PHE A 91 12.21 -6.24 -11.09
CA PHE A 91 11.46 -7.07 -10.15
C PHE A 91 11.37 -6.43 -8.76
N ALA A 92 12.47 -5.90 -8.23
CA ALA A 92 12.48 -5.19 -6.95
C ALA A 92 11.59 -3.94 -7.00
N ILE A 93 11.63 -3.18 -8.09
CA ILE A 93 10.78 -1.99 -8.30
C ILE A 93 9.30 -2.37 -8.30
N ILE A 94 8.90 -3.45 -9.00
CA ILE A 94 7.51 -3.92 -9.01
C ILE A 94 7.05 -4.29 -7.59
N LEU A 95 7.87 -4.98 -6.80
CA LEU A 95 7.53 -5.31 -5.42
C LEU A 95 7.40 -4.07 -4.53
N LEU A 96 8.25 -3.06 -4.72
CA LEU A 96 8.12 -1.78 -4.01
C LEU A 96 6.83 -1.05 -4.39
N ILE A 97 6.44 -1.04 -5.68
CA ILE A 97 5.18 -0.46 -6.15
C ILE A 97 3.99 -1.23 -5.54
N LEU A 98 4.01 -2.55 -5.52
CA LEU A 98 2.97 -3.36 -4.87
C LEU A 98 2.88 -3.07 -3.36
N GLY A 99 4.01 -2.92 -2.67
CA GLY A 99 4.06 -2.50 -1.27
C GLY A 99 3.43 -1.13 -1.06
N SER A 100 3.70 -0.16 -1.96
CA SER A 100 3.14 1.19 -1.91
C SER A 100 1.64 1.25 -2.25
N LEU A 101 1.13 0.32 -3.05
CA LEU A 101 -0.30 0.18 -3.33
C LEU A 101 -1.08 -0.36 -2.13
N ILE A 102 -0.57 -1.43 -1.51
CA ILE A 102 -1.24 -2.10 -0.40
C ILE A 102 -1.14 -1.28 0.88
N CYS A 103 0.04 -0.74 1.19
CA CYS A 103 0.37 -0.04 2.41
C CYS A 103 0.17 -0.89 3.69
N ALA A 104 0.02 -0.23 4.85
CA ALA A 104 -0.06 -0.90 6.15
C ALA A 104 -1.51 -1.14 6.62
N CYS A 105 -1.71 -1.55 7.88
CA CYS A 105 -3.01 -1.90 8.42
C CYS A 105 -3.94 -0.68 8.57
N ALA A 106 -5.24 -0.90 8.53
CA ALA A 106 -6.22 0.11 8.95
C ALA A 106 -6.05 0.45 10.44
N GLY A 107 -6.25 1.73 10.81
CA GLY A 107 -6.01 2.20 12.17
C GLY A 107 -4.54 2.36 12.54
N SER A 108 -3.64 2.38 11.55
CA SER A 108 -2.25 2.81 11.65
C SER A 108 -2.08 4.24 11.10
N THR A 109 -0.86 4.76 11.12
CA THR A 109 -0.53 6.08 10.55
C THR A 109 -0.51 6.11 9.02
N SER A 110 -0.55 4.96 8.34
CA SER A 110 -0.39 4.85 6.90
C SER A 110 -1.59 5.34 6.10
N GLY A 111 -1.34 5.80 4.87
CA GLY A 111 -2.34 6.07 3.84
C GLY A 111 -2.68 4.84 2.98
N GLY A 112 -3.08 5.06 1.74
CA GLY A 112 -3.25 4.05 0.71
C GLY A 112 -4.46 3.11 0.87
N MET A 113 -4.42 1.98 0.15
CA MET A 113 -5.53 1.00 0.10
C MET A 113 -5.78 0.30 1.42
N LYS A 114 -4.73 0.12 2.23
CA LYS A 114 -4.67 -0.59 3.53
C LYS A 114 -4.74 -2.13 3.42
N ALA A 115 -3.87 -2.81 4.16
CA ALA A 115 -3.70 -4.27 4.14
C ALA A 115 -4.98 -5.06 4.43
N ASN A 116 -5.90 -4.54 5.26
CA ASN A 116 -7.17 -5.19 5.54
C ASN A 116 -8.08 -5.28 4.30
N ARG A 117 -8.13 -4.23 3.46
CA ARG A 117 -8.91 -4.25 2.21
C ARG A 117 -8.27 -5.19 1.18
N ALA A 118 -6.93 -5.21 1.09
CA ALA A 118 -6.22 -6.15 0.24
C ALA A 118 -6.47 -7.61 0.66
N LEU A 119 -6.40 -7.93 1.96
CA LEU A 119 -6.71 -9.27 2.47
C LEU A 119 -8.17 -9.66 2.24
N MET A 120 -9.12 -8.72 2.42
CA MET A 120 -10.54 -8.96 2.10
C MET A 120 -10.71 -9.29 0.61
N ALA A 121 -10.06 -8.54 -0.29
CA ALA A 121 -10.13 -8.80 -1.73
C ALA A 121 -9.61 -10.20 -2.08
N LEU A 122 -8.47 -10.61 -1.52
CA LEU A 122 -7.92 -11.95 -1.72
C LEU A 122 -8.86 -13.06 -1.20
N LYS A 123 -9.44 -12.86 -0.02
CA LYS A 123 -10.43 -13.79 0.53
C LYS A 123 -11.71 -13.85 -0.30
N MET A 124 -12.21 -12.69 -0.80
CA MET A 124 -13.36 -12.66 -1.72
C MET A 124 -13.07 -13.44 -3.00
N LEU A 125 -11.90 -13.23 -3.60
CA LEU A 125 -11.48 -13.97 -4.79
C LEU A 125 -11.46 -15.48 -4.51
N TYR A 126 -10.81 -15.91 -3.43
CA TYR A 126 -10.75 -17.32 -3.02
C TYR A 126 -12.16 -17.93 -2.82
N ILE A 127 -13.06 -17.21 -2.13
CA ILE A 127 -14.43 -17.67 -1.89
C ILE A 127 -15.19 -17.80 -3.22
N ARG A 128 -15.04 -16.84 -4.15
CA ARG A 128 -15.69 -16.90 -5.47
C ARG A 128 -15.23 -18.11 -6.29
N VAL A 129 -13.92 -18.37 -6.32
CA VAL A 129 -13.38 -19.57 -6.99
C VAL A 129 -13.95 -20.84 -6.36
N LYS A 130 -14.02 -20.92 -5.02
CA LYS A 130 -14.57 -22.07 -4.33
C LYS A 130 -16.07 -22.26 -4.56
N GLN A 131 -16.84 -21.17 -4.65
CA GLN A 131 -18.27 -21.20 -4.97
C GLN A 131 -18.54 -21.69 -6.39
N GLN A 132 -17.65 -21.42 -7.35
CA GLN A 132 -17.76 -22.00 -8.71
C GLN A 132 -17.59 -23.51 -8.71
N GLN A 133 -16.76 -24.07 -7.83
CA GLN A 133 -16.59 -25.52 -7.67
C GLN A 133 -17.76 -26.17 -6.90
N HIS A 134 -18.37 -25.43 -5.95
CA HIS A 134 -19.46 -25.88 -5.10
C HIS A 134 -20.59 -24.86 -5.08
N PRO A 135 -21.47 -24.80 -6.11
CA PRO A 135 -22.47 -23.74 -6.28
C PRO A 135 -23.46 -23.61 -5.11
N ASN A 136 -23.77 -24.74 -4.45
CA ASN A 136 -24.72 -24.80 -3.32
C ASN A 136 -24.08 -24.48 -1.95
N ALA A 137 -22.77 -24.22 -1.90
CA ALA A 137 -22.08 -23.96 -0.64
C ALA A 137 -22.26 -22.49 -0.21
N VAL A 138 -22.85 -22.27 0.96
CA VAL A 138 -22.96 -20.94 1.59
C VAL A 138 -21.67 -20.64 2.34
N ILE A 139 -20.69 -20.04 1.66
CA ILE A 139 -19.41 -19.68 2.25
C ILE A 139 -19.44 -18.19 2.64
N ARG A 140 -19.37 -17.91 3.94
CA ARG A 140 -19.33 -16.53 4.47
C ARG A 140 -17.89 -16.10 4.72
N LEU A 141 -17.55 -14.87 4.31
CA LEU A 141 -16.22 -14.30 4.58
C LEU A 141 -16.08 -13.96 6.06
N LYS A 142 -14.99 -14.44 6.67
CA LYS A 142 -14.60 -14.11 8.05
C LYS A 142 -13.29 -13.34 8.08
N MET A 143 -13.25 -12.30 8.94
CA MET A 143 -12.03 -11.56 9.27
C MET A 143 -11.88 -11.54 10.79
N ASP A 144 -10.74 -11.96 11.29
CA ASP A 144 -10.49 -12.10 12.74
C ASP A 144 -11.61 -12.86 13.50
N GLY A 145 -12.19 -13.88 12.86
CA GLY A 145 -13.30 -14.69 13.40
C GLY A 145 -14.69 -14.06 13.25
N VAL A 146 -14.80 -12.80 12.81
CA VAL A 146 -16.09 -12.09 12.63
C VAL A 146 -16.55 -12.23 11.18
N ILE A 147 -17.82 -12.61 10.99
CA ILE A 147 -18.47 -12.68 9.68
C ILE A 147 -18.66 -11.26 9.16
N GLN A 148 -18.21 -11.01 7.95
CA GLN A 148 -18.36 -9.70 7.29
C GLN A 148 -19.71 -9.65 6.56
N GLU A 149 -20.41 -8.53 6.71
CA GLU A 149 -21.67 -8.27 6.02
C GLU A 149 -21.45 -8.02 4.51
N ALA A 150 -22.43 -8.36 3.69
CA ALA A 150 -22.35 -8.17 2.24
C ALA A 150 -22.17 -6.70 1.85
N GLY A 151 -22.76 -5.76 2.59
CA GLY A 151 -22.60 -4.32 2.36
C GLY A 151 -21.17 -3.85 2.54
N VAL A 152 -20.46 -4.34 3.55
CA VAL A 152 -19.04 -4.02 3.79
C VAL A 152 -18.18 -4.54 2.63
N LEU A 153 -18.43 -5.77 2.17
CA LEU A 153 -17.69 -6.38 1.07
C LEU A 153 -17.87 -5.59 -0.24
N HIS A 154 -19.10 -5.15 -0.51
CA HIS A 154 -19.41 -4.31 -1.67
C HIS A 154 -18.69 -2.96 -1.61
N THR A 155 -18.72 -2.30 -0.45
CA THR A 155 -18.02 -1.02 -0.22
C THR A 155 -16.51 -1.16 -0.42
N VAL A 156 -15.90 -2.24 0.08
CA VAL A 156 -14.46 -2.51 -0.12
C VAL A 156 -14.14 -2.74 -1.59
N SER A 157 -14.98 -3.50 -2.31
CA SER A 157 -14.78 -3.73 -3.75
C SER A 157 -14.83 -2.43 -4.55
N LEU A 158 -15.84 -1.58 -4.28
CA LEU A 158 -15.97 -0.26 -4.93
C LEU A 158 -14.79 0.65 -4.60
N PHE A 159 -14.31 0.63 -3.35
CA PHE A 159 -13.14 1.40 -2.96
C PHE A 159 -11.90 0.99 -3.76
N ILE A 160 -11.64 -0.31 -3.90
CA ILE A 160 -10.47 -0.80 -4.65
C ILE A 160 -10.55 -0.39 -6.12
N VAL A 161 -11.74 -0.52 -6.75
CA VAL A 161 -11.95 -0.09 -8.13
C VAL A 161 -11.72 1.43 -8.27
N ALA A 162 -12.31 2.25 -7.39
CA ALA A 162 -12.11 3.69 -7.40
C ALA A 162 -10.65 4.09 -7.19
N TYR A 163 -9.94 3.41 -6.28
CA TYR A 163 -8.52 3.63 -6.00
C TYR A 163 -7.66 3.39 -7.25
N LEU A 164 -7.87 2.26 -7.95
CA LEU A 164 -7.15 1.92 -9.17
C LEU A 164 -7.50 2.87 -10.33
N LEU A 165 -8.77 3.26 -10.46
CA LEU A 165 -9.21 4.24 -11.47
C LEU A 165 -8.56 5.62 -11.24
N LEU A 166 -8.46 6.08 -10.00
CA LEU A 166 -7.78 7.34 -9.69
C LEU A 166 -6.31 7.32 -10.05
N ILE A 167 -5.61 6.22 -9.80
CA ILE A 167 -4.21 6.03 -10.23
C ILE A 167 -4.13 6.10 -11.75
N LEU A 168 -4.99 5.38 -12.47
CA LEU A 168 -5.01 5.34 -13.92
C LEU A 168 -5.28 6.74 -14.51
N ILE A 169 -6.31 7.44 -14.03
CA ILE A 169 -6.67 8.78 -14.48
C ILE A 169 -5.52 9.75 -14.18
N GLY A 170 -4.96 9.72 -12.97
CA GLY A 170 -3.81 10.54 -12.60
C GLY A 170 -2.60 10.29 -13.50
N THR A 171 -2.30 9.04 -13.81
CA THR A 171 -1.21 8.66 -14.71
C THR A 171 -1.43 9.20 -16.12
N ILE A 172 -2.64 9.05 -16.68
CA ILE A 172 -3.00 9.57 -18.01
C ILE A 172 -2.85 11.09 -18.03
N LEU A 173 -3.34 11.79 -17.01
CA LEU A 173 -3.20 13.24 -16.93
C LEU A 173 -1.74 13.69 -16.83
N CYS A 174 -0.91 13.03 -16.01
CA CYS A 174 0.50 13.38 -15.88
C CYS A 174 1.27 13.13 -17.21
N THR A 175 1.01 12.03 -17.89
CA THR A 175 1.63 11.75 -19.20
C THR A 175 1.18 12.72 -20.27
N LEU A 176 -0.07 13.21 -20.24
CA LEU A 176 -0.56 14.25 -21.15
C LEU A 176 0.25 15.57 -21.02
N PHE A 177 0.76 15.87 -19.82
CA PHE A 177 1.61 17.03 -19.57
C PHE A 177 3.11 16.75 -19.77
N GLY A 178 3.48 15.67 -20.48
CA GLY A 178 4.83 15.38 -20.93
C GLY A 178 5.73 14.69 -19.90
N VAL A 179 5.17 14.17 -18.81
CA VAL A 179 5.94 13.37 -17.84
C VAL A 179 6.02 11.93 -18.32
N ASP A 180 7.16 11.27 -18.19
CA ASP A 180 7.36 9.88 -18.59
C ASP A 180 6.43 8.92 -17.81
N LEU A 181 6.13 7.79 -18.40
CA LEU A 181 5.15 6.83 -17.88
C LEU A 181 5.55 6.30 -16.48
N MET A 182 6.83 5.98 -16.26
CA MET A 182 7.30 5.42 -14.99
C MET A 182 7.17 6.45 -13.85
N THR A 183 7.58 7.69 -14.09
CA THR A 183 7.44 8.81 -13.16
C THR A 183 5.96 9.11 -12.87
N SER A 184 5.13 9.15 -13.92
CA SER A 184 3.70 9.43 -13.80
C SER A 184 2.98 8.35 -12.99
N PHE A 185 3.16 7.07 -13.34
CA PHE A 185 2.49 5.96 -12.67
C PHE A 185 2.95 5.81 -11.22
N SER A 186 4.28 5.73 -11.01
CA SER A 186 4.81 5.55 -9.66
C SER A 186 4.57 6.77 -8.77
N GLY A 187 4.62 7.98 -9.33
CA GLY A 187 4.28 9.21 -8.63
C GLY A 187 2.81 9.28 -8.21
N CYS A 188 1.87 8.82 -9.07
CA CYS A 188 0.46 8.70 -8.70
C CYS A 188 0.25 7.66 -7.58
N VAL A 189 0.90 6.49 -7.68
CA VAL A 189 0.84 5.45 -6.63
C VAL A 189 1.40 5.98 -5.31
N ALA A 190 2.58 6.61 -5.33
CA ALA A 190 3.22 7.17 -4.15
C ALA A 190 2.38 8.30 -3.53
N SER A 191 1.75 9.14 -4.36
CA SER A 191 0.90 10.25 -3.92
C SER A 191 -0.38 9.76 -3.26
N ILE A 192 -1.15 8.89 -3.91
CA ILE A 192 -2.41 8.37 -3.33
C ILE A 192 -2.14 7.46 -2.11
N GLY A 193 -1.00 6.75 -2.09
CA GLY A 193 -0.53 5.99 -0.93
C GLY A 193 -0.02 6.86 0.22
N ASN A 194 0.26 8.16 -0.04
CA ASN A 194 0.97 9.06 0.89
C ASN A 194 2.33 8.50 1.33
N VAL A 195 3.03 7.84 0.41
CA VAL A 195 4.33 7.20 0.66
C VAL A 195 5.47 8.22 0.59
N GLY A 196 5.44 9.07 -0.42
CA GLY A 196 6.46 10.09 -0.73
C GLY A 196 7.27 9.73 -1.98
N PRO A 197 8.33 8.91 -1.89
CA PRO A 197 9.13 8.60 -3.07
C PRO A 197 8.40 7.69 -4.07
N GLY A 198 8.52 8.02 -5.36
CA GLY A 198 8.14 7.17 -6.49
C GLY A 198 9.37 6.58 -7.17
N PHE A 199 9.30 6.43 -8.49
CA PHE A 199 10.39 5.93 -9.34
C PHE A 199 10.56 6.85 -10.56
N GLY A 200 11.64 6.68 -11.30
CA GLY A 200 11.98 7.60 -12.39
C GLY A 200 12.39 8.98 -11.87
N GLY A 201 11.82 10.06 -12.40
CA GLY A 201 12.14 11.43 -12.01
C GLY A 201 11.76 11.81 -10.57
N VAL A 202 10.94 11.01 -9.89
CA VAL A 202 10.51 11.21 -8.48
C VAL A 202 11.03 10.10 -7.57
N ASN A 203 12.21 9.58 -7.85
CA ASN A 203 12.82 8.49 -7.09
C ASN A 203 13.17 8.89 -5.65
N SER A 204 13.68 7.93 -4.88
CA SER A 204 14.02 8.11 -3.47
C SER A 204 15.12 9.13 -3.18
N MET A 205 15.91 9.54 -4.18
CA MET A 205 16.97 10.54 -4.08
C MET A 205 16.66 11.83 -4.86
N ALA A 206 15.56 11.86 -5.64
CA ALA A 206 15.10 13.03 -6.39
C ALA A 206 14.01 13.79 -5.61
N ASN A 207 13.47 14.82 -6.24
CA ASN A 207 12.38 15.62 -5.68
C ASN A 207 11.34 15.95 -6.77
N TYR A 208 10.21 16.48 -6.36
CA TYR A 208 9.11 16.87 -7.24
C TYR A 208 9.29 18.28 -7.84
N GLY A 209 10.43 18.94 -7.58
CA GLY A 209 10.70 20.34 -7.97
C GLY A 209 10.66 20.58 -9.47
N ASP A 210 11.22 19.66 -10.25
CA ASP A 210 11.39 19.79 -11.70
C ASP A 210 10.12 19.47 -12.52
N LEU A 211 9.06 18.98 -11.86
CA LEU A 211 7.81 18.64 -12.52
C LEU A 211 6.99 19.90 -12.88
N PRO A 212 6.18 19.84 -13.96
CA PRO A 212 5.24 20.91 -14.30
C PRO A 212 4.27 21.22 -13.14
N ALA A 213 3.93 22.49 -12.96
CA ALA A 213 3.04 22.93 -11.87
C ALA A 213 1.70 22.16 -11.86
N ILE A 214 1.11 21.90 -13.02
CA ILE A 214 -0.14 21.15 -13.16
C ILE A 214 0.00 19.73 -12.60
N VAL A 215 1.11 19.05 -12.88
CA VAL A 215 1.37 17.69 -12.37
C VAL A 215 1.50 17.69 -10.85
N LYS A 216 2.11 18.73 -10.26
CA LYS A 216 2.17 18.90 -8.79
C LYS A 216 0.77 19.05 -8.19
N PHE A 217 -0.13 19.78 -8.85
CA PHE A 217 -1.53 19.87 -8.41
C PHE A 217 -2.26 18.54 -8.51
N ILE A 218 -2.05 17.74 -9.57
CA ILE A 218 -2.62 16.40 -9.68
C ILE A 218 -2.15 15.51 -8.52
N PHE A 219 -0.85 15.49 -8.24
CA PHE A 219 -0.31 14.72 -7.11
C PHE A 219 -0.87 15.20 -5.76
N THR A 220 -0.99 16.51 -5.56
CA THR A 220 -1.60 17.09 -4.34
C THR A 220 -3.04 16.63 -4.17
N ALA A 221 -3.84 16.65 -5.24
CA ALA A 221 -5.22 16.14 -5.21
C ALA A 221 -5.27 14.65 -4.86
N LEU A 222 -4.37 13.83 -5.45
CA LEU A 222 -4.27 12.41 -5.13
C LEU A 222 -3.85 12.16 -3.67
N MET A 223 -2.92 12.96 -3.12
CA MET A 223 -2.53 12.87 -1.71
C MET A 223 -3.71 13.14 -0.78
N LEU A 224 -4.52 14.16 -1.07
CA LEU A 224 -5.73 14.48 -0.30
C LEU A 224 -6.76 13.34 -0.38
N LEU A 225 -7.03 12.83 -1.59
CA LEU A 225 -7.96 11.70 -1.80
C LEU A 225 -7.50 10.44 -1.06
N GLY A 226 -6.21 10.13 -1.09
CA GLY A 226 -5.65 8.98 -0.40
C GLY A 226 -5.70 9.12 1.12
N ARG A 227 -5.48 10.32 1.66
CA ARG A 227 -5.45 10.56 3.11
C ARG A 227 -6.82 10.63 3.76
N LEU A 228 -7.78 11.27 3.10
CA LEU A 228 -9.14 11.48 3.63
C LEU A 228 -10.06 10.29 3.35
N GLU A 229 -9.54 9.21 2.82
CA GLU A 229 -10.29 8.09 2.23
C GLU A 229 -11.26 8.59 1.14
N ILE A 230 -11.19 8.02 -0.04
CA ILE A 230 -11.87 8.52 -1.27
C ILE A 230 -13.34 8.89 -1.02
N PHE A 231 -14.07 8.03 -0.30
CA PHE A 231 -15.49 8.25 -0.02
C PHE A 231 -15.75 9.41 0.95
N GLY A 232 -14.87 9.64 1.94
CA GLY A 232 -14.99 10.76 2.88
C GLY A 232 -14.90 12.11 2.16
N LEU A 233 -13.94 12.26 1.24
CA LEU A 233 -13.80 13.49 0.46
C LEU A 233 -14.96 13.67 -0.52
N LEU A 234 -15.41 12.59 -1.19
CA LEU A 234 -16.58 12.65 -2.08
C LEU A 234 -17.85 13.06 -1.34
N GLN A 235 -18.07 12.53 -0.14
CA GLN A 235 -19.20 12.96 0.70
C GLN A 235 -19.11 14.44 1.05
N PHE A 236 -17.93 14.95 1.40
CA PHE A 236 -17.72 16.35 1.70
C PHE A 236 -18.02 17.27 0.49
N LEU A 237 -17.59 16.86 -0.71
CA LEU A 237 -17.89 17.60 -1.93
C LEU A 237 -19.39 17.57 -2.30
N LEU A 238 -20.08 16.50 -1.97
CA LEU A 238 -21.52 16.30 -2.24
C LEU A 238 -22.43 16.87 -1.15
N ILE A 239 -21.88 17.45 -0.07
CA ILE A 239 -22.64 18.02 1.06
C ILE A 239 -23.66 19.10 0.61
N ARG A 240 -23.44 19.70 -0.56
CA ARG A 240 -24.37 20.67 -1.18
C ARG A 240 -25.73 20.04 -1.54
N TRP A 241 -25.83 18.71 -1.57
CA TRP A 241 -27.03 17.96 -1.92
C TRP A 241 -27.83 17.48 -0.69
N TRP A 242 -27.38 17.87 0.51
CA TRP A 242 -28.03 17.55 1.78
C TRP A 242 -29.07 18.60 2.19
N LYS A 243 -29.88 19.08 1.20
CA LYS A 243 -31.07 19.90 1.47
C LYS A 243 -32.31 19.13 1.13
#